data_5dde22f95fb31e7dafad1a70628573f7
#
_entry.id   5dde22f95fb31e7dafad1a70628573f7
#
_cell.length_a   1.000
_cell.length_b   1.000
_cell.length_c   1.000
_cell.angle_alpha   90.00
_cell.angle_beta   90.00
_cell.angle_gamma   90.00
#
_symmetry.space_group_name_H-M   'P 1'
#
loop_
_entity.id
_entity.type
_entity.pdbx_description
1 polymer ?
#
loop_
_entity_poly.entity_id
_entity_poly.type
_entity_poly.pdbx_seq_one_letter_code
_entity_poly.pdbx_strand_id
1 'polypeptide(L)'
;MIRLPNVLLAAVLAISSTFASAQQAAAPVVQRDGQKDFDWEIGTWTTKVRVLQNPLTVEAPKWAEFEGTSFVKPLLDGRANFVELSVARTSGKIEGGSLRLYNPQSRQWSLNYASLRNGLLTAPVYGGFGLSGRGTFYGQDTIDGRVIFVRFIITRPSDKEAHFEQAYSADGGVSWETNWFAVDTRR
;
A
#
# COMPACT_ATOMS: atom_id res chain seq x y z
N MET A 1 89.91 -24.50 -21.51
CA MET A 1 89.53 -23.27 -20.76
C MET A 1 88.26 -22.71 -21.40
N ILE A 2 87.16 -23.02 -20.77
CA ILE A 2 85.82 -22.55 -21.27
C ILE A 2 85.32 -21.56 -20.23
N ARG A 3 85.13 -20.29 -20.64
CA ARG A 3 84.56 -19.21 -19.83
C ARG A 3 83.07 -19.26 -19.94
N LEU A 4 82.44 -19.41 -18.77
CA LEU A 4 80.96 -19.23 -18.62
C LEU A 4 80.60 -17.74 -18.46
N PRO A 5 79.53 -17.23 -19.09
CA PRO A 5 79.09 -15.85 -18.90
C PRO A 5 78.16 -15.75 -17.65
N ASN A 6 78.33 -14.69 -16.88
CA ASN A 6 77.52 -14.29 -15.75
C ASN A 6 76.16 -13.84 -16.24
N VAL A 7 75.10 -14.51 -15.81
CA VAL A 7 73.71 -14.05 -15.99
C VAL A 7 73.30 -13.23 -14.77
N LEU A 8 73.16 -11.93 -14.96
CA LEU A 8 72.52 -11.04 -13.97
C LEU A 8 70.99 -11.25 -13.96
N LEU A 9 70.50 -11.77 -12.82
CA LEU A 9 69.06 -11.90 -12.58
C LEU A 9 68.54 -10.57 -12.04
N ALA A 10 67.80 -9.79 -12.85
CA ALA A 10 67.11 -8.60 -12.41
C ALA A 10 65.76 -9.00 -11.75
N ALA A 11 65.65 -8.82 -10.43
CA ALA A 11 64.40 -9.00 -9.71
C ALA A 11 63.49 -7.76 -9.92
N VAL A 12 62.40 -7.95 -10.62
CA VAL A 12 61.34 -6.93 -10.76
C VAL A 12 60.39 -7.05 -9.55
N LEU A 13 60.47 -6.11 -8.62
CA LEU A 13 59.48 -5.96 -7.56
C LEU A 13 58.18 -5.39 -8.16
N ALA A 14 57.14 -6.20 -8.28
CA ALA A 14 55.77 -5.74 -8.58
C ALA A 14 55.14 -5.20 -7.29
N ILE A 15 54.98 -3.86 -7.21
CA ILE A 15 54.24 -3.20 -6.14
C ILE A 15 52.75 -3.30 -6.50
N SER A 16 52.04 -4.25 -5.87
CA SER A 16 50.58 -4.36 -5.99
C SER A 16 49.92 -3.34 -5.05
N SER A 17 49.51 -2.22 -5.60
CA SER A 17 48.69 -1.22 -4.88
C SER A 17 47.25 -1.74 -4.79
N THR A 18 46.84 -2.24 -3.62
CA THR A 18 45.48 -2.59 -3.29
C THR A 18 44.69 -1.27 -3.05
N PHE A 19 43.87 -0.85 -4.01
CA PHE A 19 42.89 0.19 -3.77
C PHE A 19 41.78 -0.37 -2.85
N ALA A 20 41.84 -0.03 -1.57
CA ALA A 20 40.72 -0.25 -0.66
C ALA A 20 39.62 0.76 -1.02
N SER A 21 38.60 0.32 -1.75
CA SER A 21 37.37 1.09 -1.93
C SER A 21 36.69 1.22 -0.57
N ALA A 22 36.80 2.38 0.05
CA ALA A 22 36.00 2.72 1.21
C ALA A 22 34.54 2.79 0.77
N GLN A 23 33.78 1.71 1.06
CA GLN A 23 32.34 1.70 0.86
C GLN A 23 31.73 2.67 1.85
N GLN A 24 31.35 3.85 1.35
CA GLN A 24 30.73 4.90 2.14
C GLN A 24 29.39 4.33 2.63
N ALA A 25 29.28 4.08 3.94
CA ALA A 25 28.05 3.63 4.55
C ALA A 25 26.96 4.66 4.24
N ALA A 26 25.89 4.25 3.57
CA ALA A 26 24.76 5.11 3.31
C ALA A 26 24.23 5.66 4.65
N ALA A 27 24.01 6.95 4.73
CA ALA A 27 23.44 7.58 5.92
C ALA A 27 22.14 6.84 6.28
N PRO A 28 21.87 6.59 7.58
CA PRO A 28 20.65 5.90 7.99
C PRO A 28 19.44 6.68 7.48
N VAL A 29 18.62 6.04 6.67
CA VAL A 29 17.35 6.60 6.22
C VAL A 29 16.49 6.77 7.47
N VAL A 30 16.28 8.01 7.91
CA VAL A 30 15.35 8.31 9.01
C VAL A 30 13.97 7.91 8.54
N GLN A 31 13.53 6.75 8.98
CA GLN A 31 12.20 6.25 8.64
C GLN A 31 11.16 7.09 9.38
N ARG A 32 10.23 7.69 8.64
CA ARG A 32 9.12 8.48 9.17
C ARG A 32 8.23 7.61 10.06
N ASP A 33 7.82 8.14 11.21
CA ASP A 33 6.74 7.53 12.00
C ASP A 33 5.39 7.88 11.35
N GLY A 34 4.68 6.87 10.89
CA GLY A 34 3.40 6.99 10.20
C GLY A 34 2.17 6.82 11.08
N GLN A 35 2.30 6.76 12.42
CA GLN A 35 1.18 6.49 13.33
C GLN A 35 0.01 7.49 13.16
N LYS A 36 0.29 8.75 12.82
CA LYS A 36 -0.70 9.80 12.65
C LYS A 36 -1.16 10.02 11.21
N ASP A 37 -0.80 9.14 10.31
CA ASP A 37 -1.06 9.33 8.88
C ASP A 37 -2.55 9.33 8.50
N PHE A 38 -3.42 8.80 9.35
CA PHE A 38 -4.87 8.80 9.16
C PHE A 38 -5.63 9.82 10.03
N ASP A 39 -4.95 10.62 10.87
CA ASP A 39 -5.62 11.55 11.79
C ASP A 39 -6.48 12.60 11.05
N TRP A 40 -6.09 12.95 9.84
CA TRP A 40 -6.84 13.87 8.98
C TRP A 40 -8.19 13.32 8.53
N GLU A 41 -8.38 12.00 8.54
CA GLU A 41 -9.62 11.38 8.08
C GLU A 41 -10.69 11.31 9.19
N ILE A 42 -10.30 11.48 10.45
CA ILE A 42 -11.22 11.41 11.61
C ILE A 42 -12.38 12.39 11.43
N GLY A 43 -13.61 11.88 11.59
CA GLY A 43 -14.84 12.63 11.42
C GLY A 43 -15.84 12.01 10.45
N THR A 44 -16.78 12.83 9.97
CA THR A 44 -17.89 12.40 9.11
C THR A 44 -17.69 12.92 7.69
N TRP A 45 -17.96 12.04 6.73
CA TRP A 45 -17.78 12.30 5.30
C TRP A 45 -19.03 11.90 4.51
N THR A 46 -19.32 12.63 3.45
CA THR A 46 -20.20 12.16 2.38
C THR A 46 -19.35 11.37 1.41
N THR A 47 -19.75 10.14 1.12
CA THR A 47 -18.99 9.19 0.32
C THR A 47 -19.74 8.85 -0.96
N LYS A 48 -19.11 9.10 -2.11
CA LYS A 48 -19.58 8.67 -3.42
C LYS A 48 -18.70 7.52 -3.90
N VAL A 49 -19.33 6.41 -4.26
CA VAL A 49 -18.64 5.16 -4.60
C VAL A 49 -18.99 4.74 -6.00
N ARG A 50 -17.98 4.32 -6.76
CA ARG A 50 -18.12 3.57 -8.02
C ARG A 50 -17.56 2.16 -7.82
N VAL A 51 -18.36 1.15 -8.15
CA VAL A 51 -18.00 -0.27 -7.99
C VAL A 51 -18.11 -0.98 -9.32
N LEU A 52 -17.04 -1.65 -9.74
CA LEU A 52 -17.06 -2.54 -10.89
C LEU A 52 -17.79 -3.84 -10.51
N GLN A 53 -18.87 -4.15 -11.23
CA GLN A 53 -19.75 -5.27 -10.91
C GLN A 53 -19.20 -6.62 -11.42
N ASN A 54 -18.32 -6.58 -12.41
CA ASN A 54 -17.76 -7.75 -13.07
C ASN A 54 -16.21 -7.64 -13.16
N PRO A 55 -15.50 -7.56 -12.00
CA PRO A 55 -14.05 -7.46 -12.02
C PRO A 55 -13.41 -8.75 -12.57
N LEU A 56 -12.25 -8.57 -13.22
CA LEU A 56 -11.42 -9.65 -13.76
C LEU A 56 -12.12 -10.54 -14.79
N THR A 57 -13.12 -10.00 -15.49
CA THR A 57 -13.79 -10.68 -16.60
C THR A 57 -13.36 -10.11 -17.95
N VAL A 58 -13.60 -10.85 -19.03
CA VAL A 58 -13.37 -10.38 -20.41
C VAL A 58 -14.51 -9.51 -20.96
N GLU A 59 -15.60 -9.39 -20.21
CA GLU A 59 -16.75 -8.56 -20.58
C GLU A 59 -16.43 -7.08 -20.44
N ALA A 60 -17.19 -6.24 -21.16
CA ALA A 60 -17.10 -4.80 -20.98
C ALA A 60 -17.37 -4.41 -19.51
N PRO A 61 -16.60 -3.44 -18.95
CA PRO A 61 -16.75 -3.03 -17.55
C PRO A 61 -18.16 -2.50 -17.24
N LYS A 62 -18.79 -3.06 -16.21
CA LYS A 62 -20.12 -2.64 -15.73
C LYS A 62 -19.96 -1.92 -14.39
N TRP A 63 -20.00 -0.60 -14.41
CA TRP A 63 -19.89 0.22 -13.21
C TRP A 63 -21.25 0.54 -12.62
N ALA A 64 -21.34 0.54 -11.29
CA ALA A 64 -22.47 1.06 -10.53
C ALA A 64 -21.99 2.18 -9.60
N GLU A 65 -22.84 3.20 -9.41
CA GLU A 65 -22.55 4.36 -8.58
C GLU A 65 -23.51 4.41 -7.40
N PHE A 66 -22.98 4.77 -6.24
CA PHE A 66 -23.72 4.83 -4.99
C PHE A 66 -23.24 6.02 -4.17
N GLU A 67 -24.10 6.49 -3.26
CA GLU A 67 -23.77 7.58 -2.34
C GLU A 67 -24.20 7.21 -0.91
N GLY A 68 -23.46 7.70 0.07
CA GLY A 68 -23.73 7.45 1.47
C GLY A 68 -22.80 8.23 2.39
N THR A 69 -22.40 7.59 3.47
CA THR A 69 -21.56 8.21 4.51
C THR A 69 -20.44 7.29 4.94
N SER A 70 -19.30 7.89 5.27
CA SER A 70 -18.24 7.29 6.06
C SER A 70 -18.10 8.05 7.38
N PHE A 71 -17.91 7.32 8.46
CA PHE A 71 -17.58 7.87 9.77
C PHE A 71 -16.29 7.24 10.28
N VAL A 72 -15.28 8.07 10.56
CA VAL A 72 -13.97 7.61 11.02
C VAL A 72 -13.77 8.03 12.47
N LYS A 73 -13.47 7.06 13.34
CA LYS A 73 -13.20 7.29 14.75
C LYS A 73 -11.85 6.71 15.18
N PRO A 74 -11.09 7.42 16.04
CA PRO A 74 -9.85 6.90 16.59
C PRO A 74 -10.15 5.80 17.62
N LEU A 75 -9.24 4.85 17.74
CA LEU A 75 -9.24 3.78 18.72
C LEU A 75 -7.84 3.65 19.33
N LEU A 76 -7.72 3.02 20.51
CA LEU A 76 -6.45 2.64 21.13
C LEU A 76 -5.44 3.81 21.20
N ASP A 77 -5.88 4.96 21.70
CA ASP A 77 -5.08 6.18 21.82
C ASP A 77 -4.46 6.64 20.50
N GLY A 78 -5.23 6.53 19.40
CA GLY A 78 -4.80 6.95 18.06
C GLY A 78 -3.85 5.98 17.37
N ARG A 79 -3.59 4.79 17.94
CA ARG A 79 -2.81 3.73 17.27
C ARG A 79 -3.65 2.87 16.35
N ALA A 80 -4.94 3.10 16.32
CA ALA A 80 -5.91 2.46 15.46
C ALA A 80 -7.01 3.44 15.10
N ASN A 81 -7.73 3.17 14.03
CA ASN A 81 -9.00 3.82 13.75
C ASN A 81 -9.99 2.82 13.12
N PHE A 82 -11.26 3.18 13.16
CA PHE A 82 -12.31 2.41 12.53
C PHE A 82 -13.12 3.32 11.60
N VAL A 83 -13.28 2.88 10.37
CA VAL A 83 -14.12 3.52 9.35
C VAL A 83 -15.43 2.75 9.28
N GLU A 84 -16.54 3.39 9.57
CA GLU A 84 -17.88 2.85 9.28
C GLU A 84 -18.32 3.37 7.91
N LEU A 85 -18.65 2.46 7.00
CA LEU A 85 -19.18 2.78 5.68
C LEU A 85 -20.64 2.36 5.60
N SER A 86 -21.52 3.30 5.20
CA SER A 86 -22.92 3.03 4.92
C SER A 86 -23.32 3.72 3.61
N VAL A 87 -23.54 2.93 2.57
CA VAL A 87 -23.82 3.41 1.22
C VAL A 87 -25.13 2.78 0.73
N ALA A 88 -26.10 3.63 0.39
CA ALA A 88 -27.39 3.18 -0.13
C ALA A 88 -27.25 2.66 -1.57
N ARG A 89 -27.96 1.60 -1.90
CA ARG A 89 -28.16 1.10 -3.27
C ARG A 89 -29.58 0.58 -3.46
N THR A 90 -30.01 0.42 -4.69
CA THR A 90 -31.39 0.00 -5.03
C THR A 90 -31.78 -1.33 -4.36
N SER A 91 -30.84 -2.26 -4.19
CA SER A 91 -31.07 -3.57 -3.58
C SER A 91 -30.69 -3.64 -2.08
N GLY A 92 -30.68 -2.52 -1.36
CA GLY A 92 -30.32 -2.43 0.06
C GLY A 92 -29.16 -1.50 0.33
N LYS A 93 -28.27 -1.87 1.25
CA LYS A 93 -27.10 -1.08 1.63
C LYS A 93 -25.81 -1.86 1.47
N ILE A 94 -24.73 -1.16 1.13
CA ILE A 94 -23.36 -1.64 1.40
C ILE A 94 -23.02 -1.11 2.79
N GLU A 95 -22.88 -2.00 3.73
CA GLU A 95 -22.49 -1.68 5.10
C GLU A 95 -21.29 -2.54 5.48
N GLY A 96 -20.35 -1.91 6.14
CA GLY A 96 -19.15 -2.57 6.62
C GLY A 96 -18.25 -1.57 7.32
N GLY A 97 -17.10 -2.05 7.75
CA GLY A 97 -16.13 -1.21 8.40
C GLY A 97 -14.71 -1.62 8.06
N SER A 98 -13.80 -0.71 8.20
CA SER A 98 -12.38 -0.99 8.09
C SER A 98 -11.71 -0.72 9.42
N LEU A 99 -11.20 -1.76 10.07
CA LEU A 99 -10.32 -1.63 11.22
C LEU A 99 -8.90 -1.44 10.71
N ARG A 100 -8.30 -0.30 11.06
CA ARG A 100 -6.92 0.03 10.70
C ARG A 100 -6.06 0.04 11.95
N LEU A 101 -4.96 -0.71 11.92
CA LEU A 101 -4.03 -0.87 13.04
C LEU A 101 -2.63 -0.46 12.60
N TYR A 102 -1.95 0.34 13.42
CA TYR A 102 -0.57 0.73 13.20
C TYR A 102 0.40 -0.21 13.92
N ASN A 103 1.39 -0.71 13.19
CA ASN A 103 2.50 -1.47 13.75
C ASN A 103 3.74 -0.56 13.88
N PRO A 104 4.18 -0.22 15.11
CA PRO A 104 5.30 0.69 15.33
C PRO A 104 6.66 0.06 14.96
N GLN A 105 6.78 -1.26 14.91
CA GLN A 105 8.03 -1.93 14.54
C GLN A 105 8.27 -1.89 13.02
N SER A 106 7.26 -2.28 12.23
CA SER A 106 7.33 -2.22 10.77
C SER A 106 7.01 -0.84 10.21
N ARG A 107 6.44 0.07 11.05
CA ARG A 107 5.94 1.40 10.66
C ARG A 107 4.93 1.35 9.52
N GLN A 108 4.09 0.34 9.56
CA GLN A 108 3.04 0.10 8.57
C GLN A 108 1.67 0.04 9.24
N TRP A 109 0.67 0.37 8.46
CA TRP A 109 -0.72 0.14 8.77
C TRP A 109 -1.20 -1.18 8.17
N SER A 110 -2.05 -1.90 8.87
CA SER A 110 -2.90 -2.95 8.31
C SER A 110 -4.33 -2.44 8.21
N LEU A 111 -4.97 -2.64 7.06
CA LEU A 111 -6.36 -2.28 6.80
C LEU A 111 -7.15 -3.57 6.67
N ASN A 112 -8.12 -3.79 7.58
CA ASN A 112 -8.89 -5.03 7.72
C ASN A 112 -10.36 -4.69 7.49
N TYR A 113 -10.95 -5.10 6.38
CA TYR A 113 -12.36 -4.83 6.10
C TYR A 113 -13.25 -5.86 6.79
N ALA A 114 -14.25 -5.36 7.51
CA ALA A 114 -15.31 -6.14 8.14
C ALA A 114 -16.58 -5.99 7.31
N SER A 115 -17.03 -7.08 6.70
CA SER A 115 -18.25 -7.09 5.91
C SER A 115 -19.43 -7.59 6.76
N LEU A 116 -20.49 -6.79 6.87
CA LEU A 116 -21.74 -7.24 7.49
C LEU A 116 -22.47 -8.30 6.65
N ARG A 117 -22.13 -8.43 5.38
CA ARG A 117 -22.75 -9.40 4.49
C ARG A 117 -22.45 -10.84 4.88
N ASN A 118 -21.23 -11.13 5.35
CA ASN A 118 -20.79 -12.48 5.71
C ASN A 118 -20.27 -12.60 7.14
N GLY A 119 -20.17 -11.48 7.90
CA GLY A 119 -19.68 -11.48 9.28
C GLY A 119 -18.20 -11.77 9.44
N LEU A 120 -17.40 -11.61 8.38
CA LEU A 120 -15.97 -11.92 8.37
C LEU A 120 -15.10 -10.68 8.16
N LEU A 121 -13.88 -10.76 8.67
CA LEU A 121 -12.78 -9.85 8.27
C LEU A 121 -12.13 -10.41 7.00
N THR A 122 -11.81 -9.53 6.05
CA THR A 122 -10.97 -9.90 4.92
C THR A 122 -9.51 -10.05 5.34
N ALA A 123 -8.71 -10.71 4.53
CA ALA A 123 -7.26 -10.63 4.66
C ALA A 123 -6.81 -9.15 4.62
N PRO A 124 -5.90 -8.73 5.51
CA PRO A 124 -5.46 -7.34 5.56
C PRO A 124 -4.61 -6.96 4.36
N VAL A 125 -4.71 -5.68 3.96
CA VAL A 125 -3.70 -5.05 3.13
C VAL A 125 -2.74 -4.25 4.01
N TYR A 126 -1.44 -4.27 3.70
CA TYR A 126 -0.38 -3.63 4.48
C TYR A 126 0.29 -2.53 3.67
N GLY A 127 0.67 -1.45 4.33
CA GLY A 127 1.37 -0.35 3.71
C GLY A 127 1.42 0.90 4.58
N GLY A 128 1.56 2.05 3.93
CA GLY A 128 1.64 3.35 4.60
C GLY A 128 1.68 4.49 3.61
N PHE A 129 1.88 5.70 4.13
CA PHE A 129 1.93 6.92 3.33
C PHE A 129 3.37 7.32 3.04
N GLY A 130 3.64 7.63 1.77
CA GLY A 130 4.89 8.21 1.32
C GLY A 130 4.98 9.71 1.62
N LEU A 131 6.14 10.31 1.31
CA LEU A 131 6.39 11.76 1.49
C LEU A 131 5.43 12.64 0.68
N SER A 132 4.89 12.14 -0.42
CA SER A 132 3.89 12.84 -1.24
C SER A 132 2.49 12.89 -0.61
N GLY A 133 2.28 12.26 0.55
CA GLY A 133 0.96 12.12 1.15
C GLY A 133 0.07 11.06 0.49
N ARG A 134 0.60 10.27 -0.47
CA ARG A 134 -0.09 9.11 -1.06
C ARG A 134 0.12 7.88 -0.20
N GLY A 135 -0.95 7.29 0.28
CA GLY A 135 -0.97 5.98 0.92
C GLY A 135 -1.06 4.88 -0.14
N THR A 136 -0.26 3.82 0.02
CA THR A 136 -0.31 2.64 -0.85
C THR A 136 -0.21 1.39 0.02
N PHE A 137 -1.14 0.45 -0.20
CA PHE A 137 -1.28 -0.76 0.60
C PHE A 137 -1.47 -1.94 -0.32
N TYR A 138 -0.85 -3.07 0.02
CA TYR A 138 -0.90 -4.30 -0.77
C TYR A 138 -1.29 -5.49 0.09
N GLY A 139 -1.99 -6.42 -0.52
CA GLY A 139 -2.37 -7.69 0.08
C GLY A 139 -2.77 -8.70 -0.98
N GLN A 140 -3.37 -9.79 -0.53
CA GLN A 140 -3.91 -10.85 -1.38
C GLN A 140 -5.35 -11.14 -0.96
N ASP A 141 -6.15 -11.59 -1.91
CA ASP A 141 -7.50 -12.07 -1.70
C ASP A 141 -7.76 -13.28 -2.63
N THR A 142 -8.92 -13.88 -2.49
CA THR A 142 -9.36 -14.97 -3.37
C THR A 142 -10.71 -14.63 -3.97
N ILE A 143 -10.79 -14.59 -5.30
CA ILE A 143 -12.02 -14.37 -6.05
C ILE A 143 -12.26 -15.60 -6.93
N ASP A 144 -13.41 -16.23 -6.76
CA ASP A 144 -13.81 -17.44 -7.52
C ASP A 144 -12.72 -18.53 -7.53
N GLY A 145 -12.08 -18.74 -6.37
CA GLY A 145 -11.01 -19.73 -6.19
C GLY A 145 -9.64 -19.33 -6.75
N ARG A 146 -9.49 -18.13 -7.33
CA ARG A 146 -8.22 -17.59 -7.81
C ARG A 146 -7.61 -16.64 -6.78
N VAL A 147 -6.36 -16.88 -6.42
CA VAL A 147 -5.58 -15.92 -5.63
C VAL A 147 -5.24 -14.72 -6.51
N ILE A 148 -5.50 -13.53 -6.00
CA ILE A 148 -5.22 -12.26 -6.67
C ILE A 148 -4.43 -11.34 -5.74
N PHE A 149 -3.72 -10.38 -6.31
CA PHE A 149 -3.21 -9.25 -5.55
C PHE A 149 -4.24 -8.14 -5.45
N VAL A 150 -4.24 -7.49 -4.30
CA VAL A 150 -5.09 -6.33 -3.98
C VAL A 150 -4.20 -5.14 -3.71
N ARG A 151 -4.52 -3.98 -4.28
CA ARG A 151 -3.86 -2.72 -4.01
C ARG A 151 -4.88 -1.68 -3.60
N PHE A 152 -4.62 -0.97 -2.49
CA PHE A 152 -5.34 0.24 -2.12
C PHE A 152 -4.46 1.46 -2.31
N ILE A 153 -5.05 2.53 -2.82
CA ILE A 153 -4.42 3.83 -2.93
C ILE A 153 -5.33 4.84 -2.24
N ILE A 154 -4.75 5.62 -1.32
CA ILE A 154 -5.45 6.67 -0.60
C ILE A 154 -4.72 7.98 -0.86
N THR A 155 -5.47 9.00 -1.29
CA THR A 155 -4.93 10.34 -1.52
C THR A 155 -5.84 11.38 -0.87
N ARG A 156 -5.26 12.52 -0.52
CA ARG A 156 -5.95 13.66 0.07
C ARG A 156 -5.68 14.90 -0.77
N PRO A 157 -6.49 15.17 -1.82
CA PRO A 157 -6.34 16.34 -2.67
C PRO A 157 -6.48 17.67 -1.91
N SER A 158 -7.30 17.71 -0.85
CA SER A 158 -7.51 18.88 0.00
C SER A 158 -7.89 18.47 1.44
N ASP A 159 -8.04 19.46 2.33
CA ASP A 159 -8.51 19.23 3.70
C ASP A 159 -9.97 18.74 3.76
N LYS A 160 -10.72 18.91 2.67
CA LYS A 160 -12.13 18.56 2.57
C LYS A 160 -12.41 17.40 1.62
N GLU A 161 -11.40 16.86 0.97
CA GLU A 161 -11.57 15.80 -0.03
C GLU A 161 -10.52 14.71 0.11
N ALA A 162 -10.97 13.47 0.04
CA ALA A 162 -10.14 12.29 0.00
C ALA A 162 -10.61 11.33 -1.10
N HIS A 163 -9.66 10.61 -1.69
CA HIS A 163 -9.93 9.57 -2.68
C HIS A 163 -9.41 8.24 -2.18
N PHE A 164 -10.18 7.22 -2.42
CA PHE A 164 -9.82 5.84 -2.16
C PHE A 164 -10.01 5.02 -3.44
N GLU A 165 -8.98 4.27 -3.83
CA GLU A 165 -8.99 3.36 -4.98
C GLU A 165 -8.62 1.97 -4.53
N GLN A 166 -9.36 0.95 -4.99
CA GLN A 166 -8.98 -0.45 -4.93
C GLN A 166 -8.78 -0.99 -6.33
N ALA A 167 -7.72 -1.75 -6.52
CA ALA A 167 -7.46 -2.45 -7.76
C ALA A 167 -7.06 -3.90 -7.50
N TYR A 168 -7.40 -4.77 -8.43
CA TYR A 168 -7.03 -6.20 -8.46
C TYR A 168 -6.01 -6.47 -9.55
N SER A 169 -5.14 -7.45 -9.29
CA SER A 169 -4.23 -8.01 -10.28
C SER A 169 -4.31 -9.53 -10.24
N ALA A 170 -4.52 -10.14 -11.39
CA ALA A 170 -4.57 -11.58 -11.58
C ALA A 170 -3.29 -12.14 -12.23
N ASP A 171 -2.27 -11.31 -12.46
CA ASP A 171 -1.04 -11.61 -13.18
C ASP A 171 0.24 -11.30 -12.39
N GLY A 172 0.16 -11.37 -11.06
CA GLY A 172 1.31 -11.16 -10.18
C GLY A 172 1.70 -9.68 -10.00
N GLY A 173 0.78 -8.74 -10.27
CA GLY A 173 1.02 -7.30 -10.10
C GLY A 173 1.56 -6.61 -11.35
N VAL A 174 1.58 -7.29 -12.51
CA VAL A 174 2.02 -6.73 -13.80
C VAL A 174 0.99 -5.74 -14.33
N SER A 175 -0.30 -6.12 -14.29
CA SER A 175 -1.41 -5.22 -14.61
C SER A 175 -2.39 -5.11 -13.43
N TRP A 176 -3.14 -4.01 -13.39
CA TRP A 176 -4.07 -3.69 -12.32
C TRP A 176 -5.39 -3.18 -12.88
N GLU A 177 -6.48 -3.79 -12.48
CA GLU A 177 -7.84 -3.39 -12.81
C GLU A 177 -8.45 -2.70 -11.59
N THR A 178 -8.71 -1.37 -11.71
CA THR A 178 -9.45 -0.64 -10.67
C THR A 178 -10.88 -1.14 -10.61
N ASN A 179 -11.34 -1.57 -9.43
CA ASN A 179 -12.67 -2.14 -9.24
C ASN A 179 -13.52 -1.42 -8.19
N TRP A 180 -12.91 -0.52 -7.45
CA TRP A 180 -13.59 0.35 -6.49
C TRP A 180 -12.92 1.71 -6.49
N PHE A 181 -13.74 2.75 -6.54
CA PHE A 181 -13.28 4.11 -6.38
C PHE A 181 -14.26 4.88 -5.49
N ALA A 182 -13.76 5.59 -4.49
CA ALA A 182 -14.55 6.45 -3.64
C ALA A 182 -13.99 7.87 -3.61
N VAL A 183 -14.89 8.84 -3.56
CA VAL A 183 -14.61 10.24 -3.26
C VAL A 183 -15.34 10.58 -1.98
N ASP A 184 -14.59 10.97 -0.97
CA ASP A 184 -15.06 11.39 0.33
C ASP A 184 -14.96 12.90 0.45
N THR A 185 -16.08 13.56 0.78
CA THR A 185 -16.16 15.00 1.02
C THR A 185 -16.52 15.23 2.49
N ARG A 186 -15.69 16.02 3.20
CA ARG A 186 -15.88 16.31 4.63
C ARG A 186 -17.18 17.07 4.86
N ARG A 187 -17.92 16.64 5.88
CA ARG A 187 -19.12 17.34 6.37
C ARG A 187 -18.76 18.43 7.38
#